data_945f8240cc3fe5123f68d8ca228b0613
#
_entry.id   945f8240cc3fe5123f68d8ca228b0613
#
_cell.length_a   1.000
_cell.length_b   1.000
_cell.length_c   1.000
_cell.angle_alpha   90.00
_cell.angle_beta   90.00
_cell.angle_gamma   90.00
#
_symmetry.space_group_name_H-M   'P 1'
#
loop_
_entity.id
_entity.type
_entity.pdbx_description
1 polymer ?
#
loop_
_entity_poly.entity_id
_entity_poly.type
_entity_poly.pdbx_seq_one_letter_code
_entity_poly.pdbx_strand_id
1 'polypeptide(L)'
;VVFLFCSFILVFINFYKKDKLQDYFSENISSLDMAYHSSIDKYQLFSKYIFNESINNQLAVAIFEKGLNATTADEKKLYKGLLYKELYPLYQRLKEEGIRQFHFYSKDNKSYLRFHSPNKHSDDLSKDRETILLANSTNKIVSSFEIGKVMSGFRNIFPINFGGEHLGSVEISISTK
;
A
#
# COMPACT_ATOMS: atom_id res chain seq x y z
N VAL A 1 -49.99 -41.97 -12.08
CA VAL A 1 -49.18 -41.48 -13.19
C VAL A 1 -49.04 -39.95 -13.11
N VAL A 2 -50.08 -39.16 -12.98
CA VAL A 2 -50.09 -37.69 -12.94
C VAL A 2 -49.25 -37.16 -11.75
N PHE A 3 -49.40 -37.73 -10.56
CA PHE A 3 -48.65 -37.31 -9.35
C PHE A 3 -47.14 -37.52 -9.50
N LEU A 4 -46.70 -38.61 -10.06
CA LEU A 4 -45.29 -38.91 -10.33
C LEU A 4 -44.69 -37.91 -11.35
N PHE A 5 -45.47 -37.56 -12.37
CA PHE A 5 -45.05 -36.60 -13.37
C PHE A 5 -44.89 -35.17 -12.78
N CYS A 6 -45.85 -34.75 -11.95
CA CYS A 6 -45.77 -33.46 -11.24
C CYS A 6 -44.55 -33.40 -10.29
N SER A 7 -44.27 -34.47 -9.54
CA SER A 7 -43.11 -34.57 -8.68
C SER A 7 -41.78 -34.46 -9.47
N PHE A 8 -41.70 -35.11 -10.62
CA PHE A 8 -40.52 -35.04 -11.48
C PHE A 8 -40.28 -33.63 -12.02
N ILE A 9 -41.36 -32.94 -12.44
CA ILE A 9 -41.26 -31.54 -12.90
C ILE A 9 -40.78 -30.63 -11.77
N LEU A 10 -41.28 -30.77 -10.56
CA LEU A 10 -40.85 -29.96 -9.41
C LEU A 10 -39.37 -30.19 -9.06
N VAL A 11 -38.93 -31.43 -9.10
CA VAL A 11 -37.51 -31.76 -8.89
C VAL A 11 -36.63 -31.13 -9.97
N PHE A 12 -37.03 -31.25 -11.23
CA PHE A 12 -36.34 -30.67 -12.37
C PHE A 12 -36.26 -29.14 -12.28
N ILE A 13 -37.34 -28.46 -11.93
CA ILE A 13 -37.39 -27.01 -11.74
C ILE A 13 -36.43 -26.58 -10.59
N ASN A 14 -36.41 -27.33 -9.48
CA ASN A 14 -35.52 -27.04 -8.38
C ASN A 14 -34.06 -27.22 -8.76
N PHE A 15 -33.72 -28.27 -9.49
CA PHE A 15 -32.37 -28.50 -10.02
C PHE A 15 -31.97 -27.37 -10.96
N TYR A 16 -32.78 -27.01 -11.92
CA TYR A 16 -32.56 -25.95 -12.87
C TYR A 16 -32.33 -24.58 -12.19
N LYS A 17 -33.19 -24.26 -11.20
CA LYS A 17 -33.04 -23.02 -10.42
C LYS A 17 -31.74 -22.99 -9.64
N LYS A 18 -31.37 -24.12 -9.01
CA LYS A 18 -30.13 -24.23 -8.24
C LYS A 18 -28.89 -24.04 -9.13
N ASP A 19 -28.88 -24.67 -10.30
CA ASP A 19 -27.82 -24.58 -11.30
C ASP A 19 -27.69 -23.13 -11.80
N LYS A 20 -28.79 -22.51 -12.23
CA LYS A 20 -28.79 -21.09 -12.64
C LYS A 20 -28.35 -20.11 -11.56
N LEU A 21 -28.73 -20.37 -10.32
CA LEU A 21 -28.34 -19.54 -9.20
C LEU A 21 -26.81 -19.67 -8.93
N GLN A 22 -26.29 -20.87 -9.05
CA GLN A 22 -24.86 -21.15 -8.89
C GLN A 22 -24.03 -20.50 -10.00
N ASP A 23 -24.47 -20.60 -11.27
CA ASP A 23 -23.86 -19.90 -12.39
C ASP A 23 -23.84 -18.39 -12.15
N TYR A 24 -24.96 -17.80 -11.76
CA TYR A 24 -25.09 -16.38 -11.47
C TYR A 24 -24.12 -15.92 -10.36
N PHE A 25 -24.02 -16.67 -9.26
CA PHE A 25 -23.07 -16.36 -8.19
C PHE A 25 -21.62 -16.51 -8.65
N SER A 26 -21.30 -17.55 -9.40
CA SER A 26 -19.98 -17.78 -9.94
C SER A 26 -19.51 -16.65 -10.85
N GLU A 27 -20.36 -16.21 -11.79
CA GLU A 27 -20.09 -15.10 -12.70
C GLU A 27 -19.90 -13.78 -11.95
N ASN A 28 -20.74 -13.49 -10.96
CA ASN A 28 -20.62 -12.26 -10.16
C ASN A 28 -19.36 -12.26 -9.29
N ILE A 29 -19.04 -13.39 -8.65
CA ILE A 29 -17.81 -13.53 -7.86
C ILE A 29 -16.59 -13.33 -8.76
N SER A 30 -16.54 -13.98 -9.92
CA SER A 30 -15.44 -13.82 -10.88
C SER A 30 -15.30 -12.38 -11.37
N SER A 31 -16.42 -11.70 -11.65
CA SER A 31 -16.41 -10.29 -12.06
C SER A 31 -15.88 -9.36 -10.96
N LEU A 32 -16.31 -9.59 -9.71
CA LEU A 32 -15.82 -8.83 -8.56
C LEU A 32 -14.32 -9.07 -8.31
N ASP A 33 -13.89 -10.31 -8.43
CA ASP A 33 -12.47 -10.68 -8.28
C ASP A 33 -11.60 -10.01 -9.35
N MET A 34 -12.01 -10.04 -10.61
CA MET A 34 -11.32 -9.33 -11.69
C MET A 34 -11.27 -7.81 -11.44
N ALA A 35 -12.38 -7.21 -11.02
CA ALA A 35 -12.43 -5.77 -10.72
C ALA A 35 -11.50 -5.40 -9.56
N TYR A 36 -11.46 -6.25 -8.53
CA TYR A 36 -10.59 -6.10 -7.37
C TYR A 36 -9.11 -6.15 -7.78
N HIS A 37 -8.68 -7.20 -8.48
CA HIS A 37 -7.30 -7.35 -8.95
C HIS A 37 -6.90 -6.22 -9.90
N SER A 38 -7.76 -5.86 -10.86
CA SER A 38 -7.51 -4.73 -11.75
C SER A 38 -7.32 -3.41 -11.01
N SER A 39 -8.05 -3.20 -9.93
CA SER A 39 -7.91 -1.99 -9.10
C SER A 39 -6.58 -1.98 -8.34
N ILE A 40 -6.17 -3.13 -7.77
CA ILE A 40 -4.87 -3.28 -7.11
C ILE A 40 -3.73 -2.99 -8.09
N ASP A 41 -3.75 -3.61 -9.26
CA ASP A 41 -2.71 -3.43 -10.28
C ASP A 41 -2.57 -1.96 -10.70
N LYS A 42 -3.69 -1.26 -10.88
CA LYS A 42 -3.69 0.18 -11.18
C LYS A 42 -3.06 1.00 -10.06
N TYR A 43 -3.39 0.71 -8.79
CA TYR A 43 -2.81 1.41 -7.65
C TYR A 43 -1.31 1.13 -7.50
N GLN A 44 -0.87 -0.10 -7.74
CA GLN A 44 0.54 -0.46 -7.74
C GLN A 44 1.31 0.28 -8.84
N LEU A 45 0.77 0.27 -10.06
CA LEU A 45 1.38 0.96 -11.20
C LEU A 45 1.48 2.46 -10.95
N PHE A 46 0.40 3.08 -10.46
CA PHE A 46 0.36 4.49 -10.12
C PHE A 46 1.37 4.85 -9.02
N SER A 47 1.40 4.06 -7.94
CA SER A 47 2.35 4.28 -6.84
C SER A 47 3.80 4.11 -7.30
N LYS A 48 4.07 3.13 -8.18
CA LYS A 48 5.40 2.91 -8.77
C LYS A 48 5.82 4.09 -9.65
N TYR A 49 4.90 4.62 -10.45
CA TYR A 49 5.16 5.81 -11.27
C TYR A 49 5.52 7.01 -10.39
N ILE A 50 4.72 7.29 -9.36
CA ILE A 50 5.00 8.37 -8.40
C ILE A 50 6.36 8.19 -7.73
N PHE A 51 6.68 6.97 -7.28
CA PHE A 51 7.97 6.68 -6.67
C PHE A 51 9.11 7.01 -7.61
N ASN A 52 9.09 6.50 -8.84
CA ASN A 52 10.18 6.68 -9.79
C ASN A 52 10.35 8.13 -10.24
N GLU A 53 9.25 8.81 -10.55
CA GLU A 53 9.30 10.14 -11.17
C GLU A 53 9.40 11.29 -10.16
N SER A 54 8.93 11.09 -8.94
CA SER A 54 8.78 12.21 -8.01
C SER A 54 9.53 12.02 -6.68
N ILE A 55 9.67 10.79 -6.20
CA ILE A 55 10.23 10.52 -4.86
C ILE A 55 11.69 10.06 -4.97
N ASN A 56 11.97 9.12 -5.85
CA ASN A 56 13.30 8.54 -6.05
C ASN A 56 14.21 9.46 -6.90
N ASN A 57 14.11 10.76 -6.68
CA ASN A 57 14.98 11.74 -7.32
C ASN A 57 16.23 12.00 -6.47
N GLN A 58 17.30 12.45 -7.12
CA GLN A 58 18.59 12.63 -6.49
C GLN A 58 18.55 13.56 -5.26
N LEU A 59 17.76 14.64 -5.31
CA LEU A 59 17.67 15.62 -4.22
C LEU A 59 16.98 15.01 -2.99
N ALA A 60 15.80 14.42 -3.15
CA ALA A 60 15.06 13.85 -2.03
C ALA A 60 15.79 12.69 -1.38
N VAL A 61 16.42 11.82 -2.18
CA VAL A 61 17.21 10.69 -1.68
C VAL A 61 18.46 11.16 -0.95
N ALA A 62 19.20 12.17 -1.45
CA ALA A 62 20.36 12.74 -0.78
C ALA A 62 19.99 13.44 0.54
N ILE A 63 18.85 14.13 0.61
CA ILE A 63 18.33 14.72 1.85
C ILE A 63 18.02 13.61 2.87
N PHE A 64 17.37 12.54 2.41
CA PHE A 64 17.02 11.41 3.27
C PHE A 64 18.27 10.73 3.83
N GLU A 65 19.26 10.44 2.98
CA GLU A 65 20.54 9.84 3.35
C GLU A 65 21.27 10.69 4.40
N LYS A 66 21.41 12.00 4.17
CA LYS A 66 22.04 12.92 5.14
C LYS A 66 21.30 12.94 6.47
N GLY A 67 19.96 12.89 6.43
CA GLY A 67 19.16 12.87 7.63
C GLY A 67 19.28 11.58 8.45
N LEU A 68 19.50 10.44 7.79
CA LEU A 68 19.78 9.17 8.46
C LEU A 68 21.16 9.16 9.11
N ASN A 69 22.17 9.77 8.47
CA ASN A 69 23.53 9.84 8.93
C ASN A 69 23.80 11.00 9.91
N ALA A 70 22.83 11.89 10.12
CA ALA A 70 22.94 13.01 11.05
C ALA A 70 23.18 12.52 12.48
N THR A 71 24.12 13.14 13.17
CA THR A 71 24.50 12.75 14.54
C THR A 71 23.81 13.58 15.60
N THR A 72 23.55 14.87 15.33
CA THR A 72 22.89 15.77 16.28
C THR A 72 21.38 15.81 16.10
N ALA A 73 20.67 16.17 17.16
CA ALA A 73 19.22 16.33 17.11
C ALA A 73 18.78 17.44 16.13
N ASP A 74 19.57 18.52 16.09
CA ASP A 74 19.27 19.67 15.23
C ASP A 74 19.47 19.33 13.75
N GLU A 75 20.52 18.61 13.38
CA GLU A 75 20.71 18.11 12.02
C GLU A 75 19.59 17.13 11.60
N LYS A 76 19.22 16.20 12.48
CA LYS A 76 18.08 15.29 12.22
C LYS A 76 16.79 16.04 11.96
N LYS A 77 16.52 17.07 12.76
CA LYS A 77 15.36 17.94 12.58
C LYS A 77 15.43 18.74 11.28
N LEU A 78 16.60 19.30 10.97
CA LEU A 78 16.85 20.04 9.73
C LEU A 78 16.55 19.18 8.49
N TYR A 79 17.18 18.00 8.37
CA TYR A 79 17.02 17.15 7.19
C TYR A 79 15.58 16.58 7.06
N LYS A 80 14.92 16.25 8.16
CA LYS A 80 13.50 15.90 8.14
C LYS A 80 12.63 17.06 7.62
N GLY A 81 12.93 18.28 8.09
CA GLY A 81 12.21 19.48 7.61
C GLY A 81 12.45 19.76 6.14
N LEU A 82 13.69 19.56 5.65
CA LEU A 82 14.03 19.72 4.24
C LEU A 82 13.31 18.68 3.38
N LEU A 83 13.32 17.40 3.77
CA LEU A 83 12.60 16.34 3.06
C LEU A 83 11.09 16.57 3.05
N TYR A 84 10.54 17.02 4.18
CA TYR A 84 9.13 17.39 4.27
C TYR A 84 8.79 18.52 3.31
N LYS A 85 9.57 19.60 3.32
CA LYS A 85 9.36 20.76 2.45
C LYS A 85 9.44 20.42 0.97
N GLU A 86 10.42 19.58 0.60
CA GLU A 86 10.66 19.15 -0.78
C GLU A 86 9.47 18.35 -1.33
N LEU A 87 8.97 17.39 -0.58
CA LEU A 87 7.92 16.46 -1.04
C LEU A 87 6.50 16.84 -0.60
N TYR A 88 6.32 17.91 0.18
CA TYR A 88 4.99 18.32 0.65
C TYR A 88 4.02 18.72 -0.48
N PRO A 89 4.45 19.44 -1.54
CA PRO A 89 3.57 19.73 -2.67
C PRO A 89 3.08 18.45 -3.38
N LEU A 90 3.93 17.44 -3.48
CA LEU A 90 3.54 16.12 -3.98
C LEU A 90 2.51 15.48 -3.05
N TYR A 91 2.78 15.45 -1.75
CA TYR A 91 1.87 14.87 -0.76
C TYR A 91 0.47 15.50 -0.77
N GLN A 92 0.38 16.82 -0.95
CA GLN A 92 -0.92 17.49 -1.07
C GLN A 92 -1.73 16.97 -2.26
N ARG A 93 -1.11 16.86 -3.45
CA ARG A 93 -1.76 16.26 -4.62
C ARG A 93 -2.16 14.81 -4.41
N LEU A 94 -1.28 14.01 -3.81
CA LEU A 94 -1.57 12.61 -3.49
C LEU A 94 -2.75 12.45 -2.53
N LYS A 95 -2.89 13.38 -1.58
CA LYS A 95 -4.00 13.40 -0.62
C LYS A 95 -5.34 13.68 -1.31
N GLU A 96 -5.37 14.54 -2.32
CA GLU A 96 -6.55 14.81 -3.14
C GLU A 96 -7.00 13.56 -3.91
N GLU A 97 -6.05 12.73 -4.36
CA GLU A 97 -6.28 11.44 -5.01
C GLU A 97 -6.55 10.28 -4.04
N GLY A 98 -6.75 10.55 -2.76
CA GLY A 98 -7.09 9.55 -1.74
C GLY A 98 -5.90 8.81 -1.12
N ILE A 99 -4.66 9.13 -1.49
CA ILE A 99 -3.47 8.57 -0.86
C ILE A 99 -3.26 9.24 0.49
N ARG A 100 -3.47 8.49 1.56
CA ARG A 100 -3.41 9.01 2.92
C ARG A 100 -2.07 8.79 3.60
N GLN A 101 -1.39 7.70 3.28
CA GLN A 101 -0.12 7.38 3.90
C GLN A 101 1.01 7.62 2.91
N PHE A 102 1.82 8.61 3.23
CA PHE A 102 3.09 8.88 2.60
C PHE A 102 4.12 8.97 3.74
N HIS A 103 4.97 7.92 3.84
CA HIS A 103 5.74 7.68 5.05
C HIS A 103 7.10 7.07 4.71
N PHE A 104 8.17 7.70 5.19
CA PHE A 104 9.55 7.23 5.07
C PHE A 104 9.96 6.42 6.30
N TYR A 105 10.68 5.34 6.07
CA TYR A 105 11.23 4.45 7.08
C TYR A 105 12.72 4.28 6.90
N SER A 106 13.48 4.18 8.01
CA SER A 106 14.87 3.76 7.96
C SER A 106 14.99 2.26 7.66
N LYS A 107 16.18 1.81 7.26
CA LYS A 107 16.47 0.37 7.06
C LYS A 107 16.21 -0.51 8.30
N ASP A 108 16.23 0.09 9.50
CA ASP A 108 15.93 -0.57 10.77
C ASP A 108 14.42 -0.59 11.09
N ASN A 109 13.55 -0.37 10.10
CA ASN A 109 12.08 -0.36 10.22
C ASN A 109 11.52 0.70 11.18
N LYS A 110 12.29 1.76 11.46
CA LYS A 110 11.84 2.87 12.29
C LYS A 110 11.19 3.95 11.43
N SER A 111 10.13 4.53 11.96
CA SER A 111 9.49 5.69 11.36
C SER A 111 10.46 6.86 11.26
N TYR A 112 10.78 7.30 10.04
CA TYR A 112 11.61 8.47 9.81
C TYR A 112 10.76 9.74 9.66
N LEU A 113 9.82 9.77 8.73
CA LEU A 113 8.97 10.93 8.45
C LEU A 113 7.59 10.50 7.96
N ARG A 114 6.55 10.89 8.71
CA ARG A 114 5.13 10.78 8.33
C ARG A 114 4.62 12.11 7.81
N PHE A 115 4.17 12.17 6.56
CA PHE A 115 3.65 13.42 6.01
C PHE A 115 2.32 13.86 6.64
N HIS A 116 1.47 12.92 7.05
CA HIS A 116 0.22 13.18 7.74
C HIS A 116 0.39 13.54 9.23
N SER A 117 1.55 13.27 9.82
CA SER A 117 1.86 13.52 11.23
C SER A 117 3.36 13.70 11.45
N PRO A 118 3.97 14.81 10.99
CA PRO A 118 5.44 14.98 10.94
C PRO A 118 6.11 14.91 12.30
N ASN A 119 5.39 15.27 13.36
CA ASN A 119 5.91 15.26 14.74
C ASN A 119 5.94 13.85 15.37
N LYS A 120 5.27 12.87 14.76
CA LYS A 120 5.24 11.50 15.24
C LYS A 120 6.21 10.63 14.44
N HIS A 121 7.39 10.39 14.99
CA HIS A 121 8.46 9.64 14.32
C HIS A 121 9.29 8.83 15.33
N SER A 122 10.21 8.01 14.84
CA SER A 122 11.20 7.22 15.59
C SER A 122 10.64 5.98 16.31
N ASP A 123 9.36 5.69 16.19
CA ASP A 123 8.78 4.45 16.66
C ASP A 123 9.24 3.26 15.80
N ASP A 124 9.53 2.14 16.47
CA ASP A 124 9.88 0.87 15.84
C ASP A 124 8.60 0.16 15.38
N LEU A 125 8.55 -0.14 14.10
CA LEU A 125 7.39 -0.77 13.45
C LEU A 125 7.64 -2.24 13.04
N SER A 126 8.78 -2.81 13.41
CA SER A 126 9.17 -4.17 13.03
C SER A 126 8.15 -5.24 13.44
N LYS A 127 7.45 -5.02 14.56
CA LYS A 127 6.46 -5.97 15.08
C LYS A 127 5.04 -5.76 14.52
N ASP A 128 4.77 -4.57 13.99
CA ASP A 128 3.43 -4.15 13.63
C ASP A 128 3.21 -4.07 12.11
N ARG A 129 4.30 -4.14 11.31
CA ARG A 129 4.26 -3.82 9.89
C ARG A 129 5.15 -4.77 9.09
N GLU A 130 4.59 -5.92 8.77
CA GLU A 130 5.27 -6.99 8.03
C GLU A 130 5.73 -6.55 6.63
N THR A 131 4.94 -5.74 5.94
CA THR A 131 5.29 -5.21 4.61
C THR A 131 6.56 -4.37 4.62
N ILE A 132 6.78 -3.56 5.66
CA ILE A 132 7.99 -2.74 5.80
C ILE A 132 9.19 -3.63 6.08
N LEU A 133 9.04 -4.58 7.01
CA LEU A 133 10.09 -5.54 7.34
C LEU A 133 10.53 -6.32 6.09
N LEU A 134 9.58 -6.80 5.31
CA LEU A 134 9.85 -7.55 4.08
C LEU A 134 10.54 -6.69 3.03
N ALA A 135 10.07 -5.46 2.80
CA ALA A 135 10.67 -4.56 1.82
C ALA A 135 12.12 -4.20 2.18
N ASN A 136 12.38 -3.87 3.46
CA ASN A 136 13.72 -3.51 3.91
C ASN A 136 14.68 -4.70 3.95
N SER A 137 14.22 -5.90 4.35
CA SER A 137 15.08 -7.10 4.40
C SER A 137 15.42 -7.68 3.04
N THR A 138 14.49 -7.58 2.08
CA THR A 138 14.68 -8.15 0.74
C THR A 138 15.19 -7.12 -0.28
N ASN A 139 15.13 -5.83 0.06
CA ASN A 139 15.37 -4.71 -0.87
C ASN A 139 14.51 -4.81 -2.15
N LYS A 140 13.25 -5.26 -1.99
CA LYS A 140 12.29 -5.41 -3.10
C LYS A 140 11.02 -4.63 -2.81
N ILE A 141 10.34 -4.22 -3.89
CA ILE A 141 9.02 -3.61 -3.78
C ILE A 141 8.06 -4.64 -3.18
N VAL A 142 7.30 -4.21 -2.16
CA VAL A 142 6.26 -5.02 -1.53
C VAL A 142 4.93 -4.30 -1.67
N SER A 143 3.94 -4.99 -2.21
CA SER A 143 2.58 -4.50 -2.32
C SER A 143 1.64 -5.53 -1.72
N SER A 144 0.81 -5.11 -0.76
CA SER A 144 -0.09 -6.00 -0.04
C SER A 144 -1.26 -5.24 0.55
N PHE A 145 -2.36 -5.94 0.78
CA PHE A 145 -3.42 -5.48 1.67
C PHE A 145 -3.02 -5.82 3.12
N GLU A 146 -3.02 -4.82 3.97
CA GLU A 146 -2.64 -4.98 5.38
C GLU A 146 -3.71 -4.41 6.31
N ILE A 147 -4.08 -5.18 7.33
CA ILE A 147 -4.99 -4.73 8.38
C ILE A 147 -4.16 -3.97 9.42
N GLY A 148 -4.26 -2.65 9.40
CA GLY A 148 -3.55 -1.80 10.36
C GLY A 148 -4.33 -1.58 11.65
N LYS A 149 -3.64 -1.17 12.71
CA LYS A 149 -4.27 -0.82 14.02
C LYS A 149 -5.32 0.29 13.92
N VAL A 150 -5.17 1.21 12.99
CA VAL A 150 -6.06 2.36 12.80
C VAL A 150 -6.86 2.24 11.52
N MET A 151 -6.22 1.82 10.44
CA MET A 151 -6.85 1.72 9.13
C MET A 151 -6.25 0.56 8.34
N SER A 152 -7.12 -0.21 7.70
CA SER A 152 -6.73 -1.19 6.68
C SER A 152 -6.52 -0.50 5.34
N GLY A 153 -5.70 -1.06 4.48
CA GLY A 153 -5.47 -0.49 3.16
C GLY A 153 -4.46 -1.25 2.31
N PHE A 154 -4.42 -0.86 1.06
CA PHE A 154 -3.41 -1.33 0.12
C PHE A 154 -2.12 -0.54 0.34
N ARG A 155 -1.07 -1.26 0.65
CA ARG A 155 0.24 -0.70 0.95
C ARG A 155 1.22 -1.02 -0.15
N ASN A 156 1.89 0.03 -0.63
CA ASN A 156 2.95 -0.08 -1.61
C ASN A 156 4.22 0.47 -0.96
N ILE A 157 5.18 -0.40 -0.70
CA ILE A 157 6.44 -0.08 -0.04
C ILE A 157 7.56 -0.18 -1.07
N PHE A 158 8.29 0.90 -1.25
CA PHE A 158 9.38 1.03 -2.22
C PHE A 158 10.70 1.18 -1.49
N PRO A 159 11.68 0.29 -1.69
CA PRO A 159 13.03 0.47 -1.17
C PRO A 159 13.71 1.70 -1.76
N ILE A 160 14.46 2.41 -0.93
CA ILE A 160 15.27 3.56 -1.34
C ILE A 160 16.73 3.19 -1.19
N ASN A 161 17.46 3.32 -2.30
CA ASN A 161 18.90 3.03 -2.36
C ASN A 161 19.65 4.27 -2.84
N PHE A 162 20.87 4.47 -2.33
CA PHE A 162 21.76 5.54 -2.75
C PHE A 162 23.21 5.07 -2.69
N GLY A 163 23.98 5.32 -3.75
CA GLY A 163 25.38 4.88 -3.83
C GLY A 163 25.60 3.37 -3.70
N GLY A 164 24.60 2.55 -4.03
CA GLY A 164 24.63 1.09 -3.87
C GLY A 164 24.21 0.58 -2.48
N GLU A 165 23.92 1.49 -1.55
CA GLU A 165 23.48 1.13 -0.19
C GLU A 165 21.98 1.26 -0.03
N HIS A 166 21.36 0.33 0.72
CA HIS A 166 19.98 0.40 1.12
C HIS A 166 19.81 1.35 2.30
N LEU A 167 19.05 2.42 2.11
CA LEU A 167 18.80 3.45 3.13
C LEU A 167 17.56 3.16 3.97
N GLY A 168 16.57 2.56 3.38
CA GLY A 168 15.26 2.34 3.98
C GLY A 168 14.18 2.26 2.89
N SER A 169 12.95 2.63 3.24
CA SER A 169 11.83 2.53 2.31
C SER A 169 10.84 3.68 2.44
N VAL A 170 10.01 3.85 1.41
CA VAL A 170 8.88 4.78 1.44
C VAL A 170 7.58 4.04 1.15
N GLU A 171 6.55 4.35 1.91
CA GLU A 171 5.19 3.86 1.74
C GLU A 171 4.33 4.89 1.02
N ILE A 172 3.60 4.40 0.01
CA ILE A 172 2.52 5.12 -0.67
C ILE A 172 1.29 4.22 -0.56
N SER A 173 0.32 4.59 0.31
CA SER A 173 -0.78 3.69 0.63
C SER A 173 -2.13 4.37 0.58
N ILE A 174 -3.11 3.60 0.10
CA ILE A 174 -4.51 3.97 0.03
C ILE A 174 -5.23 3.25 1.15
N SER A 175 -5.98 4.02 1.93
CA SER A 175 -6.80 3.48 3.00
C SER A 175 -8.18 3.13 2.45
N THR A 176 -8.64 1.93 2.75
CA THR A 176 -10.06 1.57 2.57
C THR A 176 -10.84 2.15 3.75
N LYS A 177 -11.79 3.01 3.47
CA LYS A 177 -12.83 3.41 4.41
C LYS A 177 -14.09 2.63 4.14
#